data_c583166221bb743bd27a082ad381cdf9
#
_entry.id   c583166221bb743bd27a082ad381cdf9
#
_cell.length_a   1.000
_cell.length_b   1.000
_cell.length_c   1.000
_cell.angle_alpha   90.00
_cell.angle_beta   90.00
_cell.angle_gamma   90.00
#
_symmetry.space_group_name_H-M   'P 1'
#
loop_
_entity.id
_entity.type
_entity.pdbx_description
1 polymer ?
#
loop_
_entity_poly.entity_id
_entity_poly.type
_entity_poly.pdbx_seq_one_letter_code
_entity_poly.pdbx_strand_id
1 'polypeptide(L)'
;MMIKKRFLALAGLSLLIAQSLQAAPLRVAADPLPHAEILEYVKTLDPKLDLKIVELSGGVNANELLAAGDVDANYFQHLPYLKDQEKALGKTFAVAASVHIEPLGIYSRKVKSLAALPEGASIAVPNNTTNLSRALWLLQDKGVIKLNAQGETGSTLVTPKDISENPKKIKIVEIESPQLPRSLDDVDAAIINGNYALEAGLNPAKDALGLESAAHNPYANLLVTTPELAKDPRVLQLAKDLRSPQVAEFIRKNYQGSVIPVADQQHD
;
A
#
# COMPACT_ATOMS: atom_id res chain seq x y z
N MET A 1 -9.67 -79.68 45.00
CA MET A 1 -10.60 -78.57 44.71
C MET A 1 -9.77 -77.42 44.18
N MET A 2 -9.65 -77.25 42.83
CA MET A 2 -8.75 -76.32 42.16
C MET A 2 -9.57 -75.12 41.65
N ILE A 3 -9.27 -73.92 42.18
CA ILE A 3 -9.91 -72.67 41.77
C ILE A 3 -9.07 -72.07 40.63
N LYS A 4 -9.65 -72.07 39.43
CA LYS A 4 -9.08 -71.41 38.24
C LYS A 4 -9.33 -69.90 38.31
N LYS A 5 -8.29 -69.09 38.45
CA LYS A 5 -8.33 -67.63 38.31
C LYS A 5 -8.31 -67.28 36.82
N ARG A 6 -9.41 -66.66 36.35
CA ARG A 6 -9.49 -66.06 35.01
C ARG A 6 -8.92 -64.63 35.07
N PHE A 7 -7.86 -64.38 34.35
CA PHE A 7 -7.36 -63.00 34.10
C PHE A 7 -8.16 -62.45 32.92
N LEU A 8 -8.92 -61.39 33.19
CA LEU A 8 -9.48 -60.51 32.10
C LEU A 8 -8.40 -59.51 31.72
N ALA A 9 -7.90 -59.59 30.48
CA ALA A 9 -7.05 -58.56 29.87
C ALA A 9 -7.99 -57.47 29.33
N LEU A 10 -8.01 -56.28 29.96
CA LEU A 10 -8.59 -55.08 29.39
C LEU A 10 -7.61 -54.52 28.36
N ALA A 11 -7.88 -54.71 27.09
CA ALA A 11 -7.21 -53.99 26.02
C ALA A 11 -7.77 -52.53 25.93
N GLY A 12 -7.04 -51.61 26.53
CA GLY A 12 -7.31 -50.17 26.40
C GLY A 12 -7.00 -49.69 25.00
N LEU A 13 -8.03 -49.45 24.20
CA LEU A 13 -7.89 -48.81 22.89
C LEU A 13 -7.70 -47.30 23.08
N SER A 14 -6.44 -46.87 23.14
CA SER A 14 -6.13 -45.43 23.16
C SER A 14 -6.39 -44.84 21.78
N LEU A 15 -7.56 -44.18 21.60
CA LEU A 15 -7.82 -43.32 20.44
C LEU A 15 -6.91 -42.10 20.55
N LEU A 16 -5.81 -42.09 19.81
CA LEU A 16 -5.04 -40.88 19.52
C LEU A 16 -5.91 -39.99 18.62
N ILE A 17 -6.63 -39.06 19.21
CA ILE A 17 -7.26 -37.94 18.51
C ILE A 17 -6.09 -37.06 18.05
N ALA A 18 -5.68 -37.24 16.79
CA ALA A 18 -4.82 -36.26 16.13
C ALA A 18 -5.64 -34.97 15.97
N GLN A 19 -5.56 -34.08 16.97
CA GLN A 19 -5.98 -32.70 16.77
C GLN A 19 -5.04 -32.13 15.69
N SER A 20 -5.55 -31.98 14.49
CA SER A 20 -4.91 -31.13 13.50
C SER A 20 -4.79 -29.74 14.13
N LEU A 21 -3.58 -29.36 14.54
CA LEU A 21 -3.28 -27.98 14.89
C LEU A 21 -3.52 -27.17 13.61
N GLN A 22 -4.70 -26.59 13.52
CA GLN A 22 -4.99 -25.62 12.48
C GLN A 22 -4.07 -24.42 12.74
N ALA A 23 -3.22 -24.09 11.78
CA ALA A 23 -2.34 -22.92 11.92
C ALA A 23 -3.21 -21.69 12.19
N ALA A 24 -2.78 -20.81 13.10
CA ALA A 24 -3.48 -19.57 13.37
C ALA A 24 -3.63 -18.75 12.07
N PRO A 25 -4.72 -17.99 11.92
CA PRO A 25 -4.91 -17.15 10.74
C PRO A 25 -3.76 -16.17 10.55
N LEU A 26 -3.40 -15.90 9.30
CA LEU A 26 -2.45 -14.86 8.94
C LEU A 26 -3.16 -13.51 9.01
N ARG A 27 -2.78 -12.65 9.95
CA ARG A 27 -3.37 -11.32 10.15
C ARG A 27 -2.63 -10.30 9.30
N VAL A 28 -3.34 -9.64 8.39
CA VAL A 28 -2.74 -8.65 7.48
C VAL A 28 -3.48 -7.33 7.60
N ALA A 29 -2.77 -6.28 8.02
CA ALA A 29 -3.29 -4.91 8.00
C ALA A 29 -3.22 -4.34 6.58
N ALA A 30 -4.30 -3.73 6.13
CA ALA A 30 -4.40 -3.16 4.78
C ALA A 30 -5.33 -1.95 4.75
N ASP A 31 -5.04 -0.97 3.89
CA ASP A 31 -5.99 0.08 3.56
C ASP A 31 -7.22 -0.52 2.83
N PRO A 32 -8.41 0.08 2.97
CA PRO A 32 -9.63 -0.47 2.36
C PRO A 32 -9.51 -0.69 0.86
N LEU A 33 -9.09 0.34 0.11
CA LEU A 33 -8.91 0.31 -1.34
C LEU A 33 -7.48 0.72 -1.74
N PRO A 34 -6.88 0.04 -2.69
CA PRO A 34 -7.30 -1.20 -3.33
C PRO A 34 -6.88 -2.44 -2.53
N HIS A 35 -6.12 -2.29 -1.45
CA HIS A 35 -5.35 -3.32 -0.76
C HIS A 35 -6.22 -4.42 -0.14
N ALA A 36 -7.18 -4.06 0.73
CA ALA A 36 -8.07 -5.04 1.35
C ALA A 36 -8.96 -5.73 0.31
N GLU A 37 -9.43 -5.00 -0.71
CA GLU A 37 -10.22 -5.57 -1.80
C GLU A 37 -9.42 -6.62 -2.60
N ILE A 38 -8.13 -6.38 -2.87
CA ILE A 38 -7.23 -7.34 -3.50
C ILE A 38 -7.02 -8.57 -2.59
N LEU A 39 -6.85 -8.37 -1.29
CA LEU A 39 -6.72 -9.47 -0.33
C LEU A 39 -8.01 -10.29 -0.23
N GLU A 40 -9.18 -9.67 -0.26
CA GLU A 40 -10.47 -10.40 -0.30
C GLU A 40 -10.58 -11.25 -1.57
N TYR A 41 -10.10 -10.75 -2.71
CA TYR A 41 -10.04 -11.56 -3.92
C TYR A 41 -9.08 -12.75 -3.75
N VAL A 42 -7.92 -12.57 -3.12
CA VAL A 42 -6.98 -13.67 -2.81
C VAL A 42 -7.66 -14.76 -1.98
N LYS A 43 -8.50 -14.42 -1.00
CA LYS A 43 -9.27 -15.40 -0.22
C LYS A 43 -10.17 -16.26 -1.09
N THR A 44 -10.67 -15.74 -2.20
CA THR A 44 -11.46 -16.52 -3.16
C THR A 44 -10.61 -17.46 -4.01
N LEU A 45 -9.36 -17.08 -4.29
CA LEU A 45 -8.41 -17.89 -5.08
C LEU A 45 -7.79 -19.02 -4.26
N ASP A 46 -7.42 -18.73 -3.01
CA ASP A 46 -6.82 -19.69 -2.08
C ASP A 46 -7.61 -19.77 -0.76
N PRO A 47 -8.73 -20.51 -0.74
CA PRO A 47 -9.53 -20.66 0.48
C PRO A 47 -8.85 -21.50 1.57
N LYS A 48 -7.69 -22.10 1.27
CA LYS A 48 -6.89 -22.85 2.27
C LYS A 48 -6.00 -21.92 3.10
N LEU A 49 -5.66 -20.75 2.56
CA LEU A 49 -4.94 -19.74 3.29
C LEU A 49 -5.93 -19.04 4.24
N ASP A 50 -5.84 -19.34 5.53
CA ASP A 50 -6.65 -18.68 6.55
C ASP A 50 -6.15 -17.24 6.74
N LEU A 51 -6.74 -16.31 5.99
CA LEU A 51 -6.36 -14.90 5.93
C LEU A 51 -7.36 -14.06 6.72
N LYS A 52 -6.88 -13.35 7.74
CA LYS A 52 -7.64 -12.35 8.48
C LYS A 52 -7.17 -10.94 8.08
N ILE A 53 -8.03 -10.23 7.36
CA ILE A 53 -7.77 -8.85 6.94
C ILE A 53 -8.17 -7.92 8.08
N VAL A 54 -7.25 -7.00 8.43
CA VAL A 54 -7.45 -5.93 9.40
C VAL A 54 -7.43 -4.62 8.61
N GLU A 55 -8.61 -4.12 8.26
CA GLU A 55 -8.72 -2.87 7.54
C GLU A 55 -8.29 -1.70 8.42
N LEU A 56 -7.44 -0.84 7.84
CA LEU A 56 -6.94 0.36 8.50
C LEU A 56 -7.97 1.48 8.42
N SER A 57 -8.03 2.30 9.44
CA SER A 57 -8.86 3.50 9.47
C SER A 57 -8.07 4.69 9.99
N GLY A 58 -8.25 5.84 9.35
CA GLY A 58 -7.91 7.17 9.82
C GLY A 58 -6.62 7.33 10.62
N GLY A 59 -5.45 7.14 10.00
CA GLY A 59 -4.17 7.47 10.63
C GLY A 59 -3.55 6.39 11.51
N VAL A 60 -4.10 5.18 11.53
CA VAL A 60 -3.46 4.03 12.20
C VAL A 60 -2.20 3.64 11.45
N ASN A 61 -1.07 3.56 12.15
CA ASN A 61 0.21 3.15 11.56
C ASN A 61 0.35 1.63 11.54
N ALA A 62 0.18 1.02 10.37
CA ALA A 62 0.30 -0.43 10.22
C ALA A 62 1.70 -0.98 10.52
N ASN A 63 2.76 -0.18 10.44
CA ASN A 63 4.10 -0.60 10.82
C ASN A 63 4.27 -0.67 12.34
N GLU A 64 3.57 0.17 13.10
CA GLU A 64 3.49 0.04 14.56
C GLU A 64 2.74 -1.23 14.97
N LEU A 65 1.61 -1.54 14.32
CA LEU A 65 0.88 -2.78 14.55
C LEU A 65 1.75 -4.01 14.25
N LEU A 66 2.52 -3.98 13.17
CA LEU A 66 3.44 -5.05 12.82
C LEU A 66 4.59 -5.18 13.83
N ALA A 67 5.17 -4.06 14.25
CA ALA A 67 6.24 -4.04 15.26
C ALA A 67 5.78 -4.53 16.63
N ALA A 68 4.51 -4.29 16.98
CA ALA A 68 3.89 -4.75 18.23
C ALA A 68 3.45 -6.23 18.18
N GLY A 69 3.38 -6.85 16.98
CA GLY A 69 2.87 -8.21 16.80
C GLY A 69 1.34 -8.31 16.81
N ASP A 70 0.65 -7.18 16.65
CA ASP A 70 -0.81 -7.14 16.53
C ASP A 70 -1.28 -7.68 15.18
N VAL A 71 -0.43 -7.59 14.16
CA VAL A 71 -0.60 -8.21 12.84
C VAL A 71 0.69 -8.95 12.44
N ASP A 72 0.59 -9.85 11.48
CA ASP A 72 1.69 -10.68 10.99
C ASP A 72 2.34 -10.10 9.72
N ALA A 73 1.59 -9.29 9.00
CA ALA A 73 2.03 -8.56 7.81
C ALA A 73 1.19 -7.29 7.62
N ASN A 74 1.66 -6.41 6.75
CA ASN A 74 0.84 -5.30 6.24
C ASN A 74 0.99 -5.14 4.73
N TYR A 75 -0.04 -4.54 4.13
CA TYR A 75 -0.08 -4.27 2.70
C TYR A 75 -0.76 -2.91 2.49
N PHE A 76 0.04 -1.83 2.36
CA PHE A 76 -0.46 -0.45 2.26
C PHE A 76 0.59 0.57 1.81
N GLN A 77 1.87 0.20 1.69
CA GLN A 77 2.99 1.14 1.58
C GLN A 77 3.96 0.78 0.46
N HIS A 78 4.70 1.78 -0.02
CA HIS A 78 5.81 1.62 -0.95
C HIS A 78 7.18 1.65 -0.25
N LEU A 79 8.23 1.22 -0.95
CA LEU A 79 9.56 1.05 -0.37
C LEU A 79 10.14 2.33 0.25
N PRO A 80 10.10 3.52 -0.39
CA PRO A 80 10.63 4.73 0.24
C PRO A 80 9.95 5.05 1.57
N TYR A 81 8.61 4.88 1.66
CA TYR A 81 7.87 5.08 2.91
C TYR A 81 8.29 4.04 3.97
N LEU A 82 8.39 2.76 3.61
CA LEU A 82 8.86 1.72 4.52
C LEU A 82 10.22 2.05 5.12
N LYS A 83 11.18 2.51 4.29
CA LYS A 83 12.52 2.86 4.76
C LYS A 83 12.54 4.05 5.72
N ASP A 84 11.70 5.04 5.49
CA ASP A 84 11.53 6.17 6.40
C ASP A 84 10.93 5.70 7.74
N GLN A 85 9.91 4.84 7.70
CA GLN A 85 9.28 4.25 8.89
C GLN A 85 10.23 3.32 9.67
N GLU A 86 11.03 2.50 9.01
CA GLU A 86 12.07 1.68 9.65
C GLU A 86 13.03 2.55 10.48
N LYS A 87 13.44 3.68 9.91
CA LYS A 87 14.31 4.64 10.58
C LYS A 87 13.61 5.30 11.77
N ALA A 88 12.38 5.75 11.59
CA ALA A 88 11.60 6.42 12.64
C ALA A 88 11.29 5.50 13.83
N LEU A 89 10.96 4.23 13.56
CA LEU A 89 10.62 3.23 14.58
C LEU A 89 11.84 2.52 15.17
N GLY A 90 13.03 2.66 14.57
CA GLY A 90 14.21 1.88 14.96
C GLY A 90 14.00 0.36 14.76
N LYS A 91 13.25 -0.02 13.73
CA LYS A 91 12.89 -1.40 13.40
C LYS A 91 13.33 -1.74 11.99
N THR A 92 13.47 -3.03 11.71
CA THR A 92 13.70 -3.56 10.37
C THR A 92 12.57 -4.51 10.03
N PHE A 93 12.04 -4.39 8.82
CA PHE A 93 10.99 -5.25 8.29
C PHE A 93 11.48 -5.99 7.04
N ALA A 94 10.76 -7.03 6.64
CA ALA A 94 11.05 -7.82 5.47
C ALA A 94 9.98 -7.59 4.38
N VAL A 95 10.42 -7.29 3.16
CA VAL A 95 9.54 -7.21 2.00
C VAL A 95 9.32 -8.61 1.45
N ALA A 96 8.08 -9.07 1.46
CA ALA A 96 7.68 -10.37 0.95
C ALA A 96 7.28 -10.34 -0.53
N ALA A 97 6.65 -9.24 -0.99
CA ALA A 97 6.27 -9.06 -2.39
C ALA A 97 6.13 -7.58 -2.74
N SER A 98 6.38 -7.26 -4.02
CA SER A 98 5.88 -6.05 -4.69
C SER A 98 4.66 -6.44 -5.52
N VAL A 99 3.55 -5.71 -5.42
CA VAL A 99 2.26 -6.15 -5.95
C VAL A 99 1.73 -5.24 -7.04
N HIS A 100 1.54 -3.95 -6.74
CA HIS A 100 0.93 -2.99 -7.67
C HIS A 100 1.48 -1.59 -7.46
N ILE A 101 1.22 -0.72 -8.43
CA ILE A 101 1.52 0.70 -8.38
C ILE A 101 0.20 1.46 -8.34
N GLU A 102 0.16 2.49 -7.51
CA GLU A 102 -0.90 3.49 -7.49
C GLU A 102 -0.28 4.82 -7.93
N PRO A 103 -0.47 5.21 -9.20
CA PRO A 103 0.04 6.50 -9.67
C PRO A 103 -0.48 7.65 -8.82
N LEU A 104 0.43 8.51 -8.36
CA LEU A 104 0.07 9.73 -7.65
C LEU A 104 -0.60 10.70 -8.63
N GLY A 105 -1.69 11.33 -8.23
CA GLY A 105 -2.47 12.19 -9.12
C GLY A 105 -2.66 13.62 -8.59
N ILE A 106 -2.78 14.57 -9.51
CA ILE A 106 -3.15 15.97 -9.25
C ILE A 106 -4.61 16.14 -9.60
N TYR A 107 -5.43 16.57 -8.66
CA TYR A 107 -6.88 16.72 -8.81
C TYR A 107 -7.32 18.16 -8.52
N SER A 108 -8.42 18.58 -9.12
CA SER A 108 -9.04 19.88 -8.84
C SER A 108 -10.54 19.83 -9.04
N ARG A 109 -11.27 20.58 -8.22
CA ARG A 109 -12.69 20.90 -8.42
C ARG A 109 -12.89 22.26 -9.09
N LYS A 110 -11.84 23.09 -9.13
CA LYS A 110 -11.91 24.49 -9.61
C LYS A 110 -11.43 24.68 -11.04
N VAL A 111 -10.44 23.90 -11.49
CA VAL A 111 -9.86 24.01 -12.84
C VAL A 111 -9.92 22.68 -13.58
N LYS A 112 -9.89 22.75 -14.92
CA LYS A 112 -9.98 21.58 -15.80
C LYS A 112 -8.63 21.17 -16.41
N SER A 113 -7.57 21.94 -16.16
CA SER A 113 -6.22 21.63 -16.61
C SER A 113 -5.20 22.32 -15.71
N LEU A 114 -3.95 21.81 -15.70
CA LEU A 114 -2.84 22.45 -14.96
C LEU A 114 -2.50 23.84 -15.53
N ALA A 115 -2.68 24.02 -16.84
CA ALA A 115 -2.48 25.33 -17.49
C ALA A 115 -3.45 26.40 -16.96
N ALA A 116 -4.65 26.01 -16.54
CA ALA A 116 -5.69 26.91 -16.03
C ALA A 116 -5.51 27.29 -14.55
N LEU A 117 -4.52 26.75 -13.85
CA LEU A 117 -4.19 27.16 -12.47
C LEU A 117 -3.88 28.66 -12.45
N PRO A 118 -4.53 29.46 -11.57
CA PRO A 118 -4.26 30.88 -11.45
C PRO A 118 -2.88 31.15 -10.83
N GLU A 119 -2.37 32.38 -11.01
CA GLU A 119 -1.20 32.84 -10.27
C GLU A 119 -1.54 32.87 -8.77
N GLY A 120 -0.62 32.34 -7.95
CA GLY A 120 -0.81 32.22 -6.52
C GLY A 120 -1.72 31.07 -6.09
N ALA A 121 -2.05 30.15 -7.01
CA ALA A 121 -2.86 28.97 -6.70
C ALA A 121 -2.28 28.16 -5.54
N SER A 122 -3.17 27.65 -4.67
CA SER A 122 -2.80 26.73 -3.60
C SER A 122 -2.89 25.28 -4.08
N ILE A 123 -1.83 24.51 -3.84
CA ILE A 123 -1.80 23.06 -4.11
C ILE A 123 -1.52 22.34 -2.80
N ALA A 124 -2.48 21.54 -2.35
CA ALA A 124 -2.33 20.66 -1.20
C ALA A 124 -1.50 19.43 -1.58
N VAL A 125 -0.59 19.05 -0.71
CA VAL A 125 0.35 17.91 -0.88
C VAL A 125 0.43 17.10 0.40
N PRO A 126 0.82 15.80 0.33
CA PRO A 126 1.08 15.00 1.52
C PRO A 126 2.15 15.63 2.41
N ASN A 127 1.97 15.56 3.73
CA ASN A 127 2.93 16.13 4.70
C ASN A 127 4.02 15.14 5.15
N ASN A 128 3.90 13.85 4.86
CA ASN A 128 4.97 12.90 5.19
C ASN A 128 6.13 13.02 4.19
N THR A 129 7.35 12.88 4.68
CA THR A 129 8.60 13.18 3.98
C THR A 129 8.68 12.59 2.57
N THR A 130 8.36 11.32 2.42
CA THR A 130 8.55 10.61 1.14
C THR A 130 7.47 10.96 0.12
N ASN A 131 6.20 11.09 0.52
CA ASN A 131 5.13 11.48 -0.40
C ASN A 131 5.10 12.99 -0.67
N LEU A 132 5.55 13.84 0.26
CA LEU A 132 5.81 15.26 -0.02
C LEU A 132 6.83 15.39 -1.15
N SER A 133 7.97 14.72 -1.02
CA SER A 133 9.01 14.72 -2.05
C SER A 133 8.48 14.20 -3.38
N ARG A 134 7.75 13.08 -3.38
CA ARG A 134 7.09 12.50 -4.57
C ARG A 134 6.14 13.48 -5.24
N ALA A 135 5.35 14.22 -4.46
CA ALA A 135 4.43 15.23 -4.99
C ALA A 135 5.16 16.40 -5.69
N LEU A 136 6.28 16.85 -5.14
CA LEU A 136 7.10 17.91 -5.75
C LEU A 136 7.74 17.43 -7.05
N TRP A 137 8.24 16.19 -7.11
CA TRP A 137 8.74 15.58 -8.34
C TRP A 137 7.63 15.47 -9.41
N LEU A 138 6.41 15.11 -9.01
CA LEU A 138 5.26 15.09 -9.92
C LEU A 138 4.94 16.49 -10.47
N LEU A 139 4.97 17.53 -9.64
CA LEU A 139 4.77 18.91 -10.10
C LEU A 139 5.84 19.34 -11.10
N GLN A 140 7.09 18.94 -10.89
CA GLN A 140 8.18 19.18 -11.85
C GLN A 140 7.96 18.41 -13.16
N ASP A 141 7.60 17.12 -13.08
CA ASP A 141 7.31 16.29 -14.26
C ASP A 141 6.19 16.89 -15.12
N LYS A 142 5.18 17.48 -14.48
CA LYS A 142 4.07 18.16 -15.16
C LYS A 142 4.37 19.63 -15.55
N GLY A 143 5.58 20.10 -15.35
CA GLY A 143 6.02 21.44 -15.75
C GLY A 143 5.42 22.58 -14.92
N VAL A 144 4.90 22.31 -13.72
CA VAL A 144 4.31 23.32 -12.82
C VAL A 144 5.38 24.10 -12.07
N ILE A 145 6.43 23.42 -11.65
CA ILE A 145 7.60 23.97 -10.93
C ILE A 145 8.91 23.38 -11.50
N LYS A 146 10.06 23.96 -11.10
CA LYS A 146 11.36 23.28 -11.21
C LYS A 146 12.01 23.16 -9.85
N LEU A 147 12.74 22.07 -9.65
CA LEU A 147 13.48 21.77 -8.45
C LEU A 147 14.98 21.98 -8.70
N ASN A 148 15.67 22.54 -7.72
CA ASN A 148 17.13 22.60 -7.69
C ASN A 148 17.66 21.38 -6.94
N ALA A 149 17.45 20.19 -7.52
CA ALA A 149 17.91 18.93 -6.97
C ALA A 149 18.50 18.08 -8.09
N GLN A 150 19.60 17.40 -7.78
CA GLN A 150 20.15 16.36 -8.65
C GLN A 150 19.66 15.01 -8.19
N GLY A 151 19.15 14.21 -9.13
CA GLY A 151 18.60 12.89 -8.84
C GLY A 151 17.20 12.73 -9.40
N GLU A 152 16.48 11.79 -8.85
CA GLU A 152 15.17 11.38 -9.35
C GLU A 152 14.20 11.02 -8.22
N THR A 153 12.94 10.92 -8.58
CA THR A 153 11.86 10.48 -7.69
C THR A 153 12.20 9.11 -7.08
N GLY A 154 11.86 8.93 -5.80
CA GLY A 154 12.12 7.69 -5.06
C GLY A 154 13.52 7.54 -4.49
N SER A 155 14.53 8.21 -5.05
CA SER A 155 15.92 8.17 -4.58
C SER A 155 16.38 9.46 -3.91
N THR A 156 15.90 10.61 -4.39
CA THR A 156 16.28 11.93 -3.88
C THR A 156 15.09 12.60 -3.20
N LEU A 157 15.23 12.86 -1.90
CA LEU A 157 14.24 13.60 -1.13
C LEU A 157 14.39 15.11 -1.37
N VAL A 158 13.26 15.74 -1.69
CA VAL A 158 13.15 17.19 -1.89
C VAL A 158 12.06 17.78 -1.00
N THR A 159 12.18 19.06 -0.72
CA THR A 159 11.25 19.85 0.09
C THR A 159 10.82 21.10 -0.70
N PRO A 160 9.81 21.87 -0.27
CA PRO A 160 9.45 23.12 -0.93
C PRO A 160 10.60 24.15 -1.04
N LYS A 161 11.64 24.02 -0.19
CA LYS A 161 12.84 24.87 -0.26
C LYS A 161 13.71 24.61 -1.50
N ASP A 162 13.54 23.44 -2.11
CA ASP A 162 14.27 23.04 -3.31
C ASP A 162 13.61 23.55 -4.60
N ILE A 163 12.47 24.25 -4.51
CA ILE A 163 11.82 24.85 -5.68
C ILE A 163 12.67 26.03 -6.17
N SER A 164 13.22 25.90 -7.38
CA SER A 164 14.06 26.91 -8.03
C SER A 164 13.29 27.82 -8.98
N GLU A 165 12.25 27.29 -9.64
CA GLU A 165 11.35 28.07 -10.49
C GLU A 165 9.89 27.75 -10.14
N ASN A 166 9.12 28.82 -9.96
CA ASN A 166 7.70 28.76 -9.63
C ASN A 166 6.96 29.88 -10.38
N PRO A 167 6.78 29.75 -11.71
CA PRO A 167 6.29 30.83 -12.56
C PRO A 167 4.88 31.27 -12.21
N LYS A 168 4.03 30.37 -11.70
CA LYS A 168 2.68 30.70 -11.26
C LYS A 168 2.58 31.06 -9.77
N LYS A 169 3.69 31.15 -9.06
CA LYS A 169 3.74 31.47 -7.62
C LYS A 169 2.86 30.52 -6.80
N ILE A 170 2.85 29.24 -7.16
CA ILE A 170 2.09 28.21 -6.47
C ILE A 170 2.46 28.19 -4.97
N LYS A 171 1.44 28.07 -4.14
CA LYS A 171 1.56 27.93 -2.70
C LYS A 171 1.40 26.45 -2.34
N ILE A 172 2.44 25.86 -1.81
CA ILE A 172 2.41 24.46 -1.33
C ILE A 172 1.78 24.42 0.06
N VAL A 173 0.75 23.61 0.24
CA VAL A 173 0.01 23.43 1.51
C VAL A 173 0.15 21.96 1.93
N GLU A 174 0.92 21.71 2.97
CA GLU A 174 1.16 20.36 3.48
C GLU A 174 -0.01 19.90 4.35
N ILE A 175 -0.63 18.76 4.00
CA ILE A 175 -1.80 18.18 4.67
C ILE A 175 -1.56 16.69 4.88
N GLU A 176 -2.09 16.11 5.95
CA GLU A 176 -2.09 14.67 6.16
C GLU A 176 -2.78 13.95 5.00
N SER A 177 -2.15 12.90 4.48
CA SER A 177 -2.60 12.21 3.26
C SER A 177 -4.07 11.79 3.28
N PRO A 178 -4.64 11.24 4.37
CA PRO A 178 -6.07 10.88 4.42
C PRO A 178 -7.03 12.08 4.31
N GLN A 179 -6.55 13.31 4.59
CA GLN A 179 -7.37 14.53 4.55
C GLN A 179 -7.33 15.24 3.18
N LEU A 180 -6.40 14.87 2.29
CA LEU A 180 -6.22 15.53 1.00
C LEU A 180 -7.48 15.53 0.12
N PRO A 181 -8.29 14.47 0.01
CA PRO A 181 -9.51 14.52 -0.79
C PRO A 181 -10.51 15.58 -0.30
N ARG A 182 -10.61 15.78 1.02
CA ARG A 182 -11.50 16.80 1.61
C ARG A 182 -11.01 18.21 1.36
N SER A 183 -9.69 18.41 1.24
CA SER A 183 -9.10 19.72 0.97
C SER A 183 -9.46 20.29 -0.41
N LEU A 184 -9.96 19.48 -1.34
CA LEU A 184 -10.32 19.90 -2.71
C LEU A 184 -11.36 21.02 -2.78
N ASP A 185 -12.15 21.20 -1.72
CA ASP A 185 -13.12 22.30 -1.65
C ASP A 185 -12.44 23.65 -1.32
N ASP A 186 -11.30 23.61 -0.63
CA ASP A 186 -10.63 24.80 -0.10
C ASP A 186 -9.44 25.24 -0.95
N VAL A 187 -8.72 24.31 -1.59
CA VAL A 187 -7.52 24.57 -2.41
C VAL A 187 -7.83 24.59 -3.90
N ASP A 188 -6.90 25.10 -4.70
CA ASP A 188 -7.06 25.11 -6.17
C ASP A 188 -6.76 23.76 -6.80
N ALA A 189 -5.86 22.98 -6.22
CA ALA A 189 -5.62 21.57 -6.56
C ALA A 189 -5.07 20.82 -5.36
N ALA A 190 -5.13 19.49 -5.39
CA ALA A 190 -4.51 18.62 -4.39
C ALA A 190 -3.83 17.44 -5.07
N ILE A 191 -2.69 17.03 -4.53
CA ILE A 191 -1.98 15.84 -4.95
C ILE A 191 -2.32 14.73 -3.97
N ILE A 192 -2.98 13.68 -4.48
CA ILE A 192 -3.64 12.66 -3.66
C ILE A 192 -3.11 11.28 -4.03
N ASN A 193 -2.73 10.49 -3.02
CA ASN A 193 -2.38 9.08 -3.20
C ASN A 193 -3.55 8.26 -3.74
N GLY A 194 -3.26 7.25 -4.56
CA GLY A 194 -4.27 6.48 -5.28
C GLY A 194 -5.33 5.85 -4.40
N ASN A 195 -4.95 5.26 -3.27
CA ASN A 195 -5.87 4.68 -2.30
C ASN A 195 -6.89 5.71 -1.76
N TYR A 196 -6.43 6.88 -1.31
CA TYR A 196 -7.32 7.93 -0.81
C TYR A 196 -8.17 8.56 -1.89
N ALA A 197 -7.67 8.65 -3.14
CA ALA A 197 -8.46 9.08 -4.27
C ALA A 197 -9.61 8.10 -4.55
N LEU A 198 -9.34 6.80 -4.60
CA LEU A 198 -10.33 5.74 -4.79
C LEU A 198 -11.38 5.73 -3.66
N GLU A 199 -10.96 5.81 -2.40
CA GLU A 199 -11.84 5.87 -1.24
C GLU A 199 -12.78 7.09 -1.26
N ALA A 200 -12.30 8.21 -1.83
CA ALA A 200 -13.11 9.41 -2.03
C ALA A 200 -13.98 9.38 -3.29
N GLY A 201 -14.00 8.27 -4.02
CA GLY A 201 -14.79 8.12 -5.25
C GLY A 201 -14.18 8.79 -6.49
N LEU A 202 -12.91 9.22 -6.43
CA LEU A 202 -12.17 9.70 -7.60
C LEU A 202 -11.62 8.51 -8.40
N ASN A 203 -11.57 8.68 -9.71
CA ASN A 203 -10.93 7.73 -10.61
C ASN A 203 -9.60 8.31 -11.09
N PRO A 204 -8.43 7.85 -10.58
CA PRO A 204 -7.12 8.39 -10.94
C PRO A 204 -6.89 8.48 -12.45
N ALA A 205 -7.23 7.44 -13.20
CA ALA A 205 -7.01 7.40 -14.64
C ALA A 205 -7.89 8.39 -15.44
N LYS A 206 -9.03 8.83 -14.87
CA LYS A 206 -9.99 9.69 -15.58
C LYS A 206 -10.05 11.11 -15.02
N ASP A 207 -9.91 11.27 -13.71
CA ASP A 207 -10.19 12.52 -13.00
C ASP A 207 -8.93 13.34 -12.73
N ALA A 208 -7.73 12.74 -12.77
CA ALA A 208 -6.49 13.46 -12.53
C ALA A 208 -6.20 14.44 -13.67
N LEU A 209 -5.83 15.69 -13.32
CA LEU A 209 -5.30 16.69 -14.26
C LEU A 209 -3.87 16.36 -14.69
N GLY A 210 -3.15 15.61 -13.88
CA GLY A 210 -1.84 15.07 -14.12
C GLY A 210 -1.64 13.80 -13.29
N LEU A 211 -1.21 12.73 -13.92
CA LEU A 211 -0.98 11.45 -13.29
C LEU A 211 0.50 11.08 -13.42
N GLU A 212 1.05 10.49 -12.37
CA GLU A 212 2.41 9.95 -12.36
C GLU A 212 2.54 8.81 -13.38
N SER A 213 3.71 8.67 -14.00
CA SER A 213 3.99 7.53 -14.87
C SER A 213 4.11 6.23 -14.06
N ALA A 214 3.60 5.14 -14.60
CA ALA A 214 3.84 3.82 -14.03
C ALA A 214 5.19 3.23 -14.48
N ALA A 215 5.74 3.70 -15.59
CA ALA A 215 7.03 3.22 -16.11
C ALA A 215 8.16 3.59 -15.14
N HIS A 216 8.98 2.60 -14.77
CA HIS A 216 10.09 2.75 -13.83
C HIS A 216 9.72 3.39 -12.48
N ASN A 217 8.46 3.24 -12.07
CA ASN A 217 7.94 3.86 -10.85
C ASN A 217 8.47 3.13 -9.60
N PRO A 218 9.18 3.84 -8.68
CA PRO A 218 9.78 3.21 -7.49
C PRO A 218 8.80 2.99 -6.34
N TYR A 219 7.52 3.35 -6.53
CA TYR A 219 6.51 3.36 -5.48
C TYR A 219 5.55 2.18 -5.54
N ALA A 220 6.06 0.99 -5.96
CA ALA A 220 5.28 -0.24 -5.88
C ALA A 220 4.83 -0.52 -4.43
N ASN A 221 3.58 -0.85 -4.26
CA ASN A 221 3.00 -1.23 -2.97
C ASN A 221 3.41 -2.64 -2.59
N LEU A 222 3.75 -2.84 -1.32
CA LEU A 222 4.48 -3.98 -0.79
C LEU A 222 3.63 -4.77 0.20
N LEU A 223 3.77 -6.11 0.14
CA LEU A 223 3.49 -6.97 1.29
C LEU A 223 4.74 -6.97 2.18
N VAL A 224 4.58 -6.54 3.42
CA VAL A 224 5.66 -6.39 4.39
C VAL A 224 5.36 -7.23 5.63
N THR A 225 6.37 -7.88 6.18
CA THR A 225 6.30 -8.69 7.39
C THR A 225 7.53 -8.47 8.28
N THR A 226 7.62 -9.16 9.41
CA THR A 226 8.84 -9.13 10.24
C THR A 226 9.91 -10.07 9.69
N PRO A 227 11.21 -9.87 10.03
CA PRO A 227 12.27 -10.78 9.62
C PRO A 227 12.03 -12.22 10.09
N GLU A 228 11.41 -12.41 11.25
CA GLU A 228 11.09 -13.72 11.84
C GLU A 228 10.03 -14.46 11.01
N LEU A 229 9.08 -13.75 10.45
CA LEU A 229 7.99 -14.30 9.63
C LEU A 229 8.30 -14.33 8.11
N ALA A 230 9.46 -13.82 7.70
CA ALA A 230 9.84 -13.76 6.28
C ALA A 230 9.85 -15.12 5.56
N LYS A 231 10.03 -16.20 6.33
CA LYS A 231 10.03 -17.59 5.83
C LYS A 231 8.78 -18.38 6.27
N ASP A 232 7.82 -17.74 6.90
CA ASP A 232 6.56 -18.39 7.27
C ASP A 232 5.83 -18.84 6.00
N PRO A 233 5.42 -20.13 5.91
CA PRO A 233 4.75 -20.67 4.73
C PRO A 233 3.49 -19.89 4.35
N ARG A 234 2.75 -19.33 5.31
CA ARG A 234 1.54 -18.52 5.07
C ARG A 234 1.89 -17.19 4.39
N VAL A 235 2.97 -16.54 4.83
CA VAL A 235 3.47 -15.28 4.21
C VAL A 235 3.97 -15.56 2.80
N LEU A 236 4.74 -16.64 2.60
CA LEU A 236 5.25 -17.02 1.29
C LEU A 236 4.11 -17.38 0.31
N GLN A 237 3.07 -18.05 0.81
CA GLN A 237 1.89 -18.36 0.00
C GLN A 237 1.13 -17.09 -0.39
N LEU A 238 0.86 -16.18 0.56
CA LEU A 238 0.22 -14.90 0.27
C LEU A 238 1.03 -14.07 -0.74
N ALA A 239 2.35 -14.02 -0.59
CA ALA A 239 3.24 -13.33 -1.53
C ALA A 239 3.17 -13.90 -2.95
N LYS A 240 3.05 -15.24 -3.07
CA LYS A 240 2.85 -15.93 -4.35
C LYS A 240 1.49 -15.59 -4.96
N ASP A 241 0.43 -15.64 -4.16
CA ASP A 241 -0.93 -15.39 -4.63
C ASP A 241 -1.11 -13.94 -5.09
N LEU A 242 -0.59 -12.96 -4.33
CA LEU A 242 -0.61 -11.55 -4.70
C LEU A 242 0.11 -11.24 -6.02
N ARG A 243 1.11 -12.03 -6.39
CA ARG A 243 1.85 -11.90 -7.67
C ARG A 243 1.31 -12.79 -8.78
N SER A 244 0.19 -13.48 -8.54
CA SER A 244 -0.39 -14.38 -9.54
C SER A 244 -0.96 -13.64 -10.74
N PRO A 245 -1.01 -14.25 -11.91
CA PRO A 245 -1.67 -13.70 -13.09
C PRO A 245 -3.16 -13.38 -12.83
N GLN A 246 -3.83 -14.16 -11.98
CA GLN A 246 -5.23 -13.95 -11.62
C GLN A 246 -5.42 -12.62 -10.85
N VAL A 247 -4.54 -12.32 -9.89
CA VAL A 247 -4.57 -11.04 -9.17
C VAL A 247 -4.25 -9.88 -10.10
N ALA A 248 -3.26 -10.03 -10.99
CA ALA A 248 -2.95 -9.01 -11.99
C ALA A 248 -4.17 -8.72 -12.91
N GLU A 249 -4.87 -9.75 -13.35
CA GLU A 249 -6.08 -9.60 -14.17
C GLU A 249 -7.23 -8.96 -13.38
N PHE A 250 -7.41 -9.34 -12.11
CA PHE A 250 -8.38 -8.69 -11.21
C PHE A 250 -8.11 -7.18 -11.11
N ILE A 251 -6.85 -6.79 -10.90
CA ILE A 251 -6.44 -5.38 -10.80
C ILE A 251 -6.75 -4.64 -12.10
N ARG A 252 -6.34 -5.17 -13.28
CA ARG A 252 -6.61 -4.54 -14.57
C ARG A 252 -8.10 -4.32 -14.81
N LYS A 253 -8.91 -5.33 -14.54
CA LYS A 253 -10.34 -5.31 -14.77
C LYS A 253 -11.07 -4.32 -13.85
N ASN A 254 -10.73 -4.31 -12.57
CA ASN A 254 -11.46 -3.53 -11.58
C ASN A 254 -11.01 -2.07 -11.50
N TYR A 255 -9.72 -1.80 -11.71
CA TYR A 255 -9.16 -0.45 -11.54
C TYR A 255 -8.83 0.28 -12.85
N GLN A 256 -8.82 -0.42 -14.00
CA GLN A 256 -8.76 0.18 -15.34
C GLN A 256 -7.68 1.28 -15.50
N GLY A 257 -6.46 1.02 -15.02
CA GLY A 257 -5.33 1.94 -15.08
C GLY A 257 -5.19 2.87 -13.86
N SER A 258 -6.16 2.90 -12.95
CA SER A 258 -6.02 3.62 -11.67
C SER A 258 -5.11 2.90 -10.68
N VAL A 259 -5.01 1.58 -10.81
CA VAL A 259 -4.05 0.70 -10.11
C VAL A 259 -3.45 -0.22 -11.17
N ILE A 260 -2.14 -0.41 -11.13
CA ILE A 260 -1.38 -1.10 -12.18
C ILE A 260 -0.59 -2.23 -11.54
N PRO A 261 -0.76 -3.50 -11.98
CA PRO A 261 0.07 -4.60 -11.51
C PRO A 261 1.56 -4.36 -11.79
N VAL A 262 2.44 -4.69 -10.84
CA VAL A 262 3.90 -4.59 -11.05
C VAL A 262 4.35 -5.38 -12.29
N ALA A 263 3.69 -6.47 -12.63
CA ALA A 263 3.96 -7.24 -13.84
C ALA A 263 3.83 -6.43 -15.14
N ASP A 264 3.02 -5.37 -15.16
CA ASP A 264 2.79 -4.52 -16.32
C ASP A 264 3.81 -3.37 -16.43
N GLN A 265 4.60 -3.14 -15.37
CA GLN A 265 5.60 -2.07 -15.34
C GLN A 265 6.83 -2.34 -16.25
N GLN A 266 7.05 -3.57 -16.65
CA GLN A 266 8.26 -4.02 -17.36
C GLN A 266 8.15 -3.95 -18.89
N HIS A 267 7.04 -3.46 -19.43
CA HIS A 267 6.73 -3.59 -20.87
C HIS A 267 6.68 -2.24 -21.61
N ASP A 268 7.19 -1.14 -21.05
CA ASP A 268 7.32 0.15 -21.74
C ASP A 268 8.75 0.40 -22.22
#